data_d5b7b7a4591b53175f524b2fd183d29e
#
_entry.id   d5b7b7a4591b53175f524b2fd183d29e
#
_cell.length_a   1.000
_cell.length_b   1.000
_cell.length_c   1.000
_cell.angle_alpha   90.00
_cell.angle_beta   90.00
_cell.angle_gamma   90.00
#
_symmetry.space_group_name_H-M   'P 1'
#
loop_
_entity.id
_entity.type
_entity.pdbx_description
1 polymer ?
#
loop_
_entity_poly.entity_id
_entity_poly.type
_entity_poly.pdbx_seq_one_letter_code
_entity_poly.pdbx_strand_id
1 'polypeptide(L)'
;GLGGLFGLIFIAALLEMAGIGMFVPLLHILSDPGKVAGLPIVGGFYQDWAGSDPSRFIVLFSALLFAFFVAKNIVLAFVIYLQSWFVQRRRARFARDLMRTYLERPYVFHLQHNTAELVRNVTLLSSRLFLKGVMPFLNTVLELLTVGAVMVVLMLVDPGTTVAVALVIGLSVAVFYSIIRNRVREWGRRIVHYDGEVLLRANQALGSIKETKISGKEAFFADAFWKPNHAAARYMALNNTAGHLPRLFIEAVAMGGLLLLVVALIQLQGKTVGDILPTLGIFGVAAMRLLPSFSKIVSNITLLRENTTAIDILHGDLSEARRDLPETVNKEKAGEPQSGLNFNGELNLEGVTYRYPEGDGPVLDGVTLTIPFRQSVALV
;
A
#
# COMPACT_ATOMS: atom_id res chain seq x y z
N GLY A 1 -2.61 -11.89 14.70
CA GLY A 1 -2.04 -10.57 14.93
C GLY A 1 -0.95 -10.20 13.93
N LEU A 2 -0.41 -8.99 14.04
CA LEU A 2 0.68 -8.51 13.18
C LEU A 2 1.88 -9.46 13.17
N GLY A 3 2.29 -9.99 14.34
CA GLY A 3 3.41 -10.94 14.45
C GLY A 3 3.20 -12.22 13.63
N GLY A 4 1.97 -12.77 13.61
CA GLY A 4 1.67 -13.94 12.77
C GLY A 4 1.77 -13.63 11.28
N LEU A 5 1.40 -12.43 10.85
CA LEU A 5 1.53 -11.99 9.46
C LEU A 5 3.01 -11.87 9.05
N PHE A 6 3.85 -11.27 9.89
CA PHE A 6 5.29 -11.20 9.62
C PHE A 6 5.95 -12.59 9.59
N GLY A 7 5.52 -13.52 10.45
CA GLY A 7 5.96 -14.91 10.41
C GLY A 7 5.62 -15.60 9.09
N LEU A 8 4.40 -15.39 8.57
CA LEU A 8 3.98 -15.91 7.26
C LEU A 8 4.76 -15.29 6.10
N ILE A 9 5.03 -13.99 6.14
CA ILE A 9 5.86 -13.29 5.16
C ILE A 9 7.28 -13.85 5.16
N PHE A 10 7.85 -14.14 6.33
CA PHE A 10 9.16 -14.73 6.46
C PHE A 10 9.22 -16.17 5.89
N ILE A 11 8.21 -17.00 6.19
CA ILE A 11 8.09 -18.35 5.60
C ILE A 11 8.00 -18.26 4.07
N ALA A 12 7.21 -17.31 3.54
CA ALA A 12 7.11 -17.09 2.11
C ALA A 12 8.48 -16.75 1.47
N ALA A 13 9.28 -15.89 2.12
CA ALA A 13 10.63 -15.57 1.66
C ALA A 13 11.58 -16.77 1.71
N LEU A 14 11.50 -17.62 2.73
CA LEU A 14 12.27 -18.85 2.82
C LEU A 14 11.91 -19.85 1.73
N LEU A 15 10.63 -20.01 1.41
CA LEU A 15 10.18 -20.85 0.29
C LEU A 15 10.66 -20.32 -1.07
N GLU A 16 10.74 -19.01 -1.24
CA GLU A 16 11.34 -18.40 -2.43
C GLU A 16 12.83 -18.70 -2.54
N MET A 17 13.56 -18.58 -1.44
CA MET A 17 14.99 -18.93 -1.36
C MET A 17 15.22 -20.40 -1.72
N ALA A 18 14.45 -21.31 -1.11
CA ALA A 18 14.54 -22.73 -1.41
C ALA A 18 14.27 -23.04 -2.89
N GLY A 19 13.27 -22.39 -3.48
CA GLY A 19 12.95 -22.55 -4.91
C GLY A 19 14.11 -22.18 -5.84
N ILE A 20 14.77 -21.06 -5.58
CA ILE A 20 15.95 -20.65 -6.37
C ILE A 20 17.15 -21.55 -6.08
N GLY A 21 17.37 -21.87 -4.80
CA GLY A 21 18.45 -22.77 -4.39
C GLY A 21 18.38 -24.14 -5.06
N MET A 22 17.18 -24.67 -5.32
CA MET A 22 16.99 -25.94 -6.03
C MET A 22 17.35 -25.87 -7.53
N PHE A 23 17.37 -24.69 -8.14
CA PHE A 23 17.85 -24.56 -9.52
C PHE A 23 19.36 -24.73 -9.66
N VAL A 24 20.13 -24.39 -8.61
CA VAL A 24 21.60 -24.51 -8.65
C VAL A 24 22.05 -25.96 -8.93
N PRO A 25 21.60 -26.98 -8.17
CA PRO A 25 21.90 -28.37 -8.48
C PRO A 25 21.44 -28.79 -9.90
N LEU A 26 20.25 -28.38 -10.33
CA LEU A 26 19.73 -28.74 -11.65
C LEU A 26 20.66 -28.25 -12.76
N LEU A 27 21.13 -26.99 -12.68
CA LEU A 27 22.04 -26.42 -13.68
C LEU A 27 23.41 -27.10 -13.67
N HIS A 28 23.93 -27.48 -12.50
CA HIS A 28 25.17 -28.25 -12.40
C HIS A 28 25.05 -29.63 -13.03
N ILE A 29 23.93 -30.33 -12.80
CA ILE A 29 23.64 -31.65 -13.39
C ILE A 29 23.55 -31.58 -14.90
N LEU A 30 22.91 -30.53 -15.44
CA LEU A 30 22.78 -30.33 -16.89
C LEU A 30 24.11 -29.97 -17.54
N SER A 31 25.02 -29.30 -16.81
CA SER A 31 26.35 -28.92 -17.32
C SER A 31 27.39 -30.05 -17.25
N ASP A 32 27.36 -30.84 -16.17
CA ASP A 32 28.30 -31.95 -15.95
C ASP A 32 27.65 -33.05 -15.09
N PRO A 33 27.01 -34.05 -15.73
CA PRO A 33 26.34 -35.14 -14.98
C PRO A 33 27.28 -35.95 -14.09
N GLY A 34 28.59 -35.95 -14.36
CA GLY A 34 29.57 -36.70 -13.55
C GLY A 34 29.85 -36.09 -12.17
N LYS A 35 29.58 -34.81 -11.98
CA LYS A 35 29.82 -34.11 -10.70
C LYS A 35 28.66 -34.21 -9.70
N VAL A 36 27.53 -34.81 -10.08
CA VAL A 36 26.33 -34.92 -9.25
C VAL A 36 26.58 -35.68 -7.95
N ALA A 37 27.38 -36.77 -8.01
CA ALA A 37 27.69 -37.60 -6.88
C ALA A 37 28.46 -36.87 -5.76
N GLY A 38 29.13 -35.76 -6.07
CA GLY A 38 29.89 -34.94 -5.12
C GLY A 38 29.09 -33.79 -4.47
N LEU A 39 27.84 -33.56 -4.87
CA LEU A 39 27.04 -32.48 -4.28
C LEU A 39 26.50 -32.89 -2.90
N PRO A 40 26.72 -32.10 -1.84
CA PRO A 40 26.10 -32.36 -0.53
C PRO A 40 24.57 -32.33 -0.68
N ILE A 41 23.90 -33.32 -0.05
CA ILE A 41 22.43 -33.53 -0.08
C ILE A 41 21.93 -34.20 -1.39
N VAL A 42 22.32 -33.69 -2.57
CA VAL A 42 21.82 -34.18 -3.87
C VAL A 42 22.51 -35.49 -4.29
N GLY A 43 23.77 -35.67 -3.91
CA GLY A 43 24.54 -36.89 -4.22
C GLY A 43 23.95 -38.16 -3.60
N GLY A 44 23.41 -38.07 -2.37
CA GLY A 44 22.70 -39.21 -1.73
C GLY A 44 21.44 -39.59 -2.52
N PHE A 45 20.63 -38.63 -2.85
CA PHE A 45 19.40 -38.87 -3.65
C PHE A 45 19.69 -39.39 -5.06
N TYR A 46 20.81 -38.97 -5.66
CA TYR A 46 21.24 -39.48 -6.97
C TYR A 46 21.53 -40.99 -6.95
N GLN A 47 22.25 -41.46 -5.91
CA GLN A 47 22.58 -42.86 -5.78
C GLN A 47 21.37 -43.72 -5.43
N ASP A 48 20.51 -43.22 -4.50
CA ASP A 48 19.38 -43.99 -3.98
C ASP A 48 18.19 -44.08 -4.95
N TRP A 49 17.92 -43.00 -5.71
CA TRP A 49 16.70 -42.88 -6.53
C TRP A 49 16.91 -43.12 -8.01
N ALA A 50 18.06 -42.79 -8.56
CA ALA A 50 18.28 -42.87 -10.00
C ALA A 50 19.07 -44.10 -10.44
N GLY A 51 19.58 -44.91 -9.52
CA GLY A 51 20.40 -46.08 -9.86
C GLY A 51 21.60 -45.72 -10.74
N SER A 52 22.14 -44.52 -10.58
CA SER A 52 23.25 -43.95 -11.37
C SER A 52 22.92 -43.63 -12.85
N ASP A 53 21.64 -43.58 -13.24
CA ASP A 53 21.20 -43.10 -14.54
C ASP A 53 20.91 -41.61 -14.51
N PRO A 54 21.75 -40.73 -15.12
CA PRO A 54 21.57 -39.29 -15.12
C PRO A 54 20.25 -38.83 -15.72
N SER A 55 19.75 -39.50 -16.74
CA SER A 55 18.52 -39.14 -17.43
C SER A 55 17.28 -39.31 -16.53
N ARG A 56 17.21 -40.44 -15.80
CA ARG A 56 16.14 -40.69 -14.85
C ARG A 56 16.17 -39.68 -13.69
N PHE A 57 17.38 -39.37 -13.20
CA PHE A 57 17.52 -38.38 -12.14
C PHE A 57 17.03 -37.02 -12.57
N ILE A 58 17.40 -36.52 -13.76
CA ILE A 58 16.94 -35.22 -14.28
C ILE A 58 15.42 -35.17 -14.37
N VAL A 59 14.77 -36.24 -14.85
CA VAL A 59 13.30 -36.29 -14.96
C VAL A 59 12.65 -36.25 -13.60
N LEU A 60 13.11 -37.10 -12.65
CA LEU A 60 12.53 -37.15 -11.28
C LEU A 60 12.77 -35.84 -10.52
N PHE A 61 13.97 -35.29 -10.61
CA PHE A 61 14.31 -34.01 -9.96
C PHE A 61 13.51 -32.84 -10.54
N SER A 62 13.33 -32.81 -11.87
CA SER A 62 12.50 -31.81 -12.52
C SER A 62 11.02 -31.90 -12.10
N ALA A 63 10.48 -33.14 -11.98
CA ALA A 63 9.14 -33.36 -11.49
C ALA A 63 8.96 -32.92 -10.03
N LEU A 64 9.95 -33.23 -9.17
CA LEU A 64 9.96 -32.78 -7.77
C LEU A 64 10.04 -31.25 -7.68
N LEU A 65 10.89 -30.63 -8.48
CA LEU A 65 11.02 -29.19 -8.56
C LEU A 65 9.71 -28.52 -9.00
N PHE A 66 9.06 -29.06 -10.02
CA PHE A 66 7.75 -28.60 -10.46
C PHE A 66 6.70 -28.71 -9.36
N ALA A 67 6.60 -29.86 -8.68
CA ALA A 67 5.68 -30.06 -7.55
C ALA A 67 5.96 -29.07 -6.41
N PHE A 68 7.23 -28.85 -6.09
CA PHE A 68 7.63 -27.83 -5.10
C PHE A 68 7.19 -26.42 -5.51
N PHE A 69 7.38 -26.03 -6.80
CA PHE A 69 6.95 -24.72 -7.28
C PHE A 69 5.44 -24.53 -7.21
N VAL A 70 4.67 -25.58 -7.53
CA VAL A 70 3.21 -25.56 -7.39
C VAL A 70 2.82 -25.37 -5.94
N ALA A 71 3.37 -26.19 -5.03
CA ALA A 71 3.08 -26.10 -3.60
C ALA A 71 3.47 -24.73 -3.01
N LYS A 72 4.66 -24.24 -3.35
CA LYS A 72 5.14 -22.90 -2.96
C LYS A 72 4.18 -21.80 -3.42
N ASN A 73 3.71 -21.84 -4.67
CA ASN A 73 2.83 -20.82 -5.19
C ASN A 73 1.44 -20.85 -4.54
N ILE A 74 0.95 -22.02 -4.16
CA ILE A 74 -0.29 -22.16 -3.35
C ILE A 74 -0.11 -21.48 -1.99
N VAL A 75 1.01 -21.75 -1.31
CA VAL A 75 1.32 -21.10 -0.03
C VAL A 75 1.42 -19.57 -0.19
N LEU A 76 2.12 -19.09 -1.23
CA LEU A 76 2.20 -17.66 -1.52
C LEU A 76 0.84 -17.02 -1.77
N ALA A 77 -0.03 -17.68 -2.55
CA ALA A 77 -1.40 -17.21 -2.78
C ALA A 77 -2.19 -17.10 -1.46
N PHE A 78 -2.03 -18.08 -0.58
CA PHE A 78 -2.65 -18.06 0.75
C PHE A 78 -2.11 -16.92 1.63
N VAL A 79 -0.80 -16.68 1.63
CA VAL A 79 -0.18 -15.54 2.34
C VAL A 79 -0.72 -14.20 1.82
N ILE A 80 -0.81 -14.03 0.50
CA ILE A 80 -1.36 -12.82 -0.12
C ILE A 80 -2.84 -12.62 0.29
N TYR A 81 -3.63 -13.71 0.30
CA TYR A 81 -5.03 -13.65 0.75
C TYR A 81 -5.14 -13.22 2.21
N LEU A 82 -4.38 -13.83 3.12
CA LEU A 82 -4.38 -13.48 4.54
C LEU A 82 -3.93 -12.03 4.78
N GLN A 83 -2.90 -11.58 4.05
CA GLN A 83 -2.42 -10.21 4.10
C GLN A 83 -3.51 -9.21 3.65
N SER A 84 -4.16 -9.49 2.51
CA SER A 84 -5.25 -8.67 2.00
C SER A 84 -6.44 -8.63 2.96
N TRP A 85 -6.84 -9.78 3.49
CA TRP A 85 -7.93 -9.88 4.46
C TRP A 85 -7.63 -9.10 5.75
N PHE A 86 -6.41 -9.23 6.27
CA PHE A 86 -5.96 -8.48 7.45
C PHE A 86 -6.04 -6.97 7.22
N VAL A 87 -5.50 -6.48 6.10
CA VAL A 87 -5.49 -5.06 5.76
C VAL A 87 -6.92 -4.53 5.61
N GLN A 88 -7.79 -5.24 4.87
CA GLN A 88 -9.18 -4.82 4.66
C GLN A 88 -9.99 -4.81 5.98
N ARG A 89 -9.78 -5.80 6.84
CA ARG A 89 -10.44 -5.84 8.15
C ARG A 89 -9.97 -4.68 9.05
N ARG A 90 -8.70 -4.32 9.01
CA ARG A 90 -8.16 -3.18 9.75
C ARG A 90 -8.69 -1.86 9.19
N ARG A 91 -8.75 -1.72 7.88
CA ARG A 91 -9.37 -0.57 7.22
C ARG A 91 -10.81 -0.35 7.67
N ALA A 92 -11.63 -1.40 7.63
CA ALA A 92 -13.04 -1.30 8.02
C ALA A 92 -13.21 -0.86 9.49
N ARG A 93 -12.38 -1.38 10.39
CA ARG A 93 -12.37 -0.96 11.80
C ARG A 93 -11.96 0.50 11.95
N PHE A 94 -10.88 0.90 11.29
CA PHE A 94 -10.39 2.28 11.32
C PHE A 94 -11.44 3.28 10.82
N ALA A 95 -12.10 2.98 9.68
CA ALA A 95 -13.15 3.83 9.14
C ALA A 95 -14.34 3.96 10.11
N ARG A 96 -14.74 2.87 10.76
CA ARG A 96 -15.77 2.90 11.81
C ARG A 96 -15.34 3.76 13.01
N ASP A 97 -14.12 3.57 13.48
CA ASP A 97 -13.61 4.28 14.66
C ASP A 97 -13.44 5.78 14.36
N LEU A 98 -13.02 6.14 13.13
CA LEU A 98 -12.95 7.53 12.64
C LEU A 98 -14.35 8.16 12.55
N MET A 99 -15.34 7.44 11.99
CA MET A 99 -16.72 7.90 11.92
C MET A 99 -17.28 8.14 13.31
N ARG A 100 -17.04 7.22 14.23
CA ARG A 100 -17.44 7.38 15.63
C ARG A 100 -16.79 8.62 16.26
N THR A 101 -15.50 8.82 16.04
CA THR A 101 -14.78 9.99 16.52
C THR A 101 -15.42 11.29 16.03
N TYR A 102 -15.80 11.38 14.76
CA TYR A 102 -16.48 12.56 14.23
C TYR A 102 -17.87 12.75 14.87
N LEU A 103 -18.67 11.68 14.99
CA LEU A 103 -20.02 11.77 15.58
C LEU A 103 -20.01 12.17 17.07
N GLU A 104 -18.95 11.83 17.79
CA GLU A 104 -18.78 12.18 19.22
C GLU A 104 -18.24 13.61 19.43
N ARG A 105 -17.86 14.34 18.34
CA ARG A 105 -17.41 15.72 18.44
C ARG A 105 -18.55 16.69 18.80
N PRO A 106 -18.24 17.79 19.51
CA PRO A 106 -19.22 18.85 19.77
C PRO A 106 -19.81 19.41 18.48
N TYR A 107 -21.06 19.89 18.55
CA TYR A 107 -21.75 20.45 17.36
C TYR A 107 -20.97 21.59 16.68
N VAL A 108 -20.24 22.39 17.45
CA VAL A 108 -19.38 23.47 16.93
C VAL A 108 -18.35 22.97 15.91
N PHE A 109 -17.78 21.79 16.14
CA PHE A 109 -16.88 21.15 15.18
C PHE A 109 -17.56 20.95 13.81
N HIS A 110 -18.81 20.51 13.80
CA HIS A 110 -19.57 20.28 12.55
C HIS A 110 -19.98 21.58 11.85
N LEU A 111 -20.06 22.70 12.57
CA LEU A 111 -20.29 24.02 11.96
C LEU A 111 -19.03 24.57 11.27
N GLN A 112 -17.84 24.22 11.77
CA GLN A 112 -16.56 24.69 11.25
C GLN A 112 -16.02 23.80 10.12
N HIS A 113 -16.47 22.55 10.02
CA HIS A 113 -15.96 21.57 9.05
C HIS A 113 -16.98 21.23 7.98
N ASN A 114 -16.54 21.14 6.74
CA ASN A 114 -17.39 20.73 5.63
C ASN A 114 -17.73 19.24 5.72
N THR A 115 -19.00 18.89 5.73
CA THR A 115 -19.49 17.50 5.74
C THR A 115 -18.89 16.65 4.63
N ALA A 116 -18.70 17.22 3.42
CA ALA A 116 -18.06 16.52 2.30
C ALA A 116 -16.62 16.12 2.60
N GLU A 117 -15.89 16.93 3.37
CA GLU A 117 -14.54 16.63 3.84
C GLU A 117 -14.54 15.46 4.83
N LEU A 118 -15.41 15.49 5.81
CA LEU A 118 -15.53 14.41 6.79
C LEU A 118 -15.91 13.08 6.13
N VAL A 119 -16.86 13.10 5.19
CA VAL A 119 -17.23 11.92 4.40
C VAL A 119 -16.05 11.42 3.57
N ARG A 120 -15.32 12.30 2.88
CA ARG A 120 -14.10 11.96 2.15
C ARG A 120 -13.06 11.29 3.04
N ASN A 121 -12.83 11.82 4.24
CA ASN A 121 -11.82 11.32 5.18
C ASN A 121 -12.18 9.92 5.68
N VAL A 122 -13.44 9.67 6.03
CA VAL A 122 -13.92 8.35 6.47
C VAL A 122 -13.88 7.32 5.34
N THR A 123 -14.26 7.69 4.13
CA THR A 123 -14.43 6.73 3.02
C THR A 123 -13.18 6.62 2.15
N LEU A 124 -12.76 7.72 1.53
CA LEU A 124 -11.69 7.73 0.53
C LEU A 124 -10.31 7.74 1.16
N LEU A 125 -10.03 8.66 2.10
CA LEU A 125 -8.70 8.78 2.70
C LEU A 125 -8.37 7.59 3.59
N SER A 126 -9.34 7.08 4.38
CA SER A 126 -9.15 5.85 5.14
C SER A 126 -8.83 4.66 4.22
N SER A 127 -9.51 4.54 3.08
CA SER A 127 -9.23 3.51 2.08
C SER A 127 -7.82 3.67 1.49
N ARG A 128 -7.42 4.89 1.15
CA ARG A 128 -6.07 5.19 0.64
C ARG A 128 -4.99 4.85 1.66
N LEU A 129 -5.17 5.20 2.93
CA LEU A 129 -4.23 4.87 4.00
C LEU A 129 -3.90 3.38 4.04
N PHE A 130 -4.90 2.50 3.95
CA PHE A 130 -4.68 1.06 4.03
C PHE A 130 -4.24 0.45 2.70
N LEU A 131 -4.87 0.82 1.58
CA LEU A 131 -4.58 0.20 0.27
C LEU A 131 -3.35 0.78 -0.42
N LYS A 132 -3.06 2.06 -0.23
CA LYS A 132 -1.88 2.73 -0.81
C LYS A 132 -0.79 3.06 0.22
N GLY A 133 -1.03 2.79 1.51
CA GLY A 133 -0.07 2.94 2.59
C GLY A 133 0.31 1.60 3.19
N VAL A 134 -0.56 1.00 4.00
CA VAL A 134 -0.24 -0.22 4.76
C VAL A 134 0.07 -1.41 3.85
N MET A 135 -0.72 -1.62 2.79
CA MET A 135 -0.53 -2.75 1.87
C MET A 135 0.80 -2.67 1.10
N PRO A 136 1.17 -1.55 0.46
CA PRO A 136 2.49 -1.41 -0.16
C PRO A 136 3.66 -1.53 0.82
N PHE A 137 3.49 -1.08 2.07
CA PHE A 137 4.51 -1.28 3.11
C PHE A 137 4.77 -2.76 3.38
N LEU A 138 3.71 -3.54 3.61
CA LEU A 138 3.83 -4.99 3.84
C LEU A 138 4.40 -5.72 2.61
N ASN A 139 3.98 -5.33 1.41
CA ASN A 139 4.54 -5.86 0.17
C ASN A 139 6.04 -5.54 0.03
N THR A 140 6.45 -4.32 0.39
CA THR A 140 7.87 -3.93 0.36
C THR A 140 8.70 -4.80 1.32
N VAL A 141 8.20 -5.07 2.51
CA VAL A 141 8.87 -5.97 3.47
C VAL A 141 9.02 -7.37 2.88
N LEU A 142 7.96 -7.93 2.29
CA LEU A 142 8.02 -9.23 1.62
C LEU A 142 9.07 -9.26 0.52
N GLU A 143 9.06 -8.26 -0.38
CA GLU A 143 10.00 -8.22 -1.50
C GLU A 143 11.45 -7.98 -1.04
N LEU A 144 11.68 -7.17 0.01
CA LEU A 144 13.01 -6.99 0.59
C LEU A 144 13.56 -8.30 1.18
N LEU A 145 12.72 -9.06 1.91
CA LEU A 145 13.11 -10.37 2.42
C LEU A 145 13.38 -11.35 1.27
N THR A 146 12.58 -11.34 0.22
CA THR A 146 12.79 -12.16 -0.97
C THR A 146 14.11 -11.80 -1.67
N VAL A 147 14.36 -10.51 -1.91
CA VAL A 147 15.63 -10.04 -2.52
C VAL A 147 16.81 -10.43 -1.63
N GLY A 148 16.73 -10.23 -0.32
CA GLY A 148 17.78 -10.64 0.62
C GLY A 148 18.05 -12.13 0.55
N ALA A 149 17.02 -12.97 0.54
CA ALA A 149 17.12 -14.42 0.43
C ALA A 149 17.80 -14.86 -0.89
N VAL A 150 17.40 -14.25 -2.03
CA VAL A 150 18.04 -14.51 -3.34
C VAL A 150 19.49 -14.07 -3.34
N MET A 151 19.79 -12.90 -2.77
CA MET A 151 21.17 -12.40 -2.67
C MET A 151 22.07 -13.33 -1.86
N VAL A 152 21.55 -13.93 -0.78
CA VAL A 152 22.30 -14.94 0.00
C VAL A 152 22.66 -16.15 -0.87
N VAL A 153 21.71 -16.67 -1.65
CA VAL A 153 21.98 -17.80 -2.56
C VAL A 153 23.05 -17.42 -3.60
N LEU A 154 22.94 -16.26 -4.23
CA LEU A 154 23.92 -15.80 -5.22
C LEU A 154 25.30 -15.57 -4.61
N MET A 155 25.39 -15.04 -3.40
CA MET A 155 26.64 -14.86 -2.66
C MET A 155 27.36 -16.18 -2.38
N LEU A 156 26.62 -17.27 -2.19
CA LEU A 156 27.20 -18.61 -1.99
C LEU A 156 27.73 -19.21 -3.29
N VAL A 157 27.21 -18.77 -4.46
CA VAL A 157 27.62 -19.26 -5.77
C VAL A 157 28.80 -18.47 -6.33
N ASP A 158 28.69 -17.16 -6.44
CA ASP A 158 29.73 -16.26 -6.93
C ASP A 158 29.62 -14.89 -6.24
N PRO A 159 30.42 -14.64 -5.18
CA PRO A 159 30.37 -13.39 -4.43
C PRO A 159 30.72 -12.16 -5.26
N GLY A 160 31.74 -12.29 -6.14
CA GLY A 160 32.27 -11.15 -6.91
C GLY A 160 31.23 -10.60 -7.89
N THR A 161 30.67 -11.49 -8.70
CA THR A 161 29.63 -11.12 -9.67
C THR A 161 28.35 -10.64 -8.96
N THR A 162 27.99 -11.25 -7.83
CA THR A 162 26.83 -10.86 -7.05
C THR A 162 26.94 -9.43 -6.53
N VAL A 163 28.08 -9.05 -5.97
CA VAL A 163 28.31 -7.67 -5.50
C VAL A 163 28.26 -6.67 -6.65
N ALA A 164 28.90 -7.00 -7.79
CA ALA A 164 28.86 -6.12 -8.96
C ALA A 164 27.43 -5.87 -9.47
N VAL A 165 26.63 -6.94 -9.62
CA VAL A 165 25.22 -6.86 -10.05
C VAL A 165 24.38 -6.09 -9.02
N ALA A 166 24.57 -6.35 -7.74
CA ALA A 166 23.86 -5.65 -6.66
C ALA A 166 24.14 -4.13 -6.67
N LEU A 167 25.40 -3.74 -6.89
CA LEU A 167 25.79 -2.33 -6.99
C LEU A 167 25.16 -1.66 -8.21
N VAL A 168 25.20 -2.29 -9.37
CA VAL A 168 24.60 -1.73 -10.61
C VAL A 168 23.10 -1.56 -10.45
N ILE A 169 22.39 -2.58 -9.98
CA ILE A 169 20.92 -2.50 -9.79
C ILE A 169 20.58 -1.52 -8.67
N GLY A 170 21.26 -1.60 -7.53
CA GLY A 170 21.03 -0.72 -6.38
C GLY A 170 21.23 0.75 -6.71
N LEU A 171 22.34 1.08 -7.40
CA LEU A 171 22.61 2.44 -7.85
C LEU A 171 21.56 2.93 -8.86
N SER A 172 21.18 2.08 -9.80
CA SER A 172 20.14 2.39 -10.80
C SER A 172 18.78 2.68 -10.14
N VAL A 173 18.38 1.86 -9.18
CA VAL A 173 17.15 2.09 -8.38
C VAL A 173 17.25 3.41 -7.61
N ALA A 174 18.38 3.69 -6.96
CA ALA A 174 18.59 4.92 -6.19
C ALA A 174 18.51 6.16 -7.08
N VAL A 175 19.15 6.13 -8.26
CA VAL A 175 19.11 7.21 -9.25
C VAL A 175 17.67 7.42 -9.75
N PHE A 176 17.01 6.38 -10.20
CA PHE A 176 15.62 6.47 -10.66
C PHE A 176 14.70 7.07 -9.60
N TYR A 177 14.78 6.55 -8.38
CA TYR A 177 13.98 7.03 -7.27
C TYR A 177 14.25 8.50 -6.92
N SER A 178 15.52 8.92 -6.93
CA SER A 178 15.94 10.30 -6.69
C SER A 178 15.28 11.29 -7.67
N ILE A 179 15.15 10.88 -8.94
CA ILE A 179 14.57 11.72 -9.99
C ILE A 179 13.05 11.87 -9.82
N ILE A 180 12.35 10.76 -9.52
CA ILE A 180 10.88 10.76 -9.60
C ILE A 180 10.18 11.14 -8.28
N ARG A 181 10.84 10.95 -7.14
CA ARG A 181 10.23 11.07 -5.79
C ARG A 181 9.48 12.36 -5.51
N ASN A 182 10.04 13.51 -5.95
CA ASN A 182 9.46 14.82 -5.66
C ASN A 182 8.23 15.08 -6.53
N ARG A 183 8.24 14.63 -7.79
CA ARG A 183 7.12 14.76 -8.72
C ARG A 183 5.92 13.91 -8.28
N VAL A 184 6.18 12.67 -7.88
CA VAL A 184 5.12 11.77 -7.39
C VAL A 184 4.45 12.33 -6.13
N ARG A 185 5.22 12.90 -5.21
CA ARG A 185 4.65 13.54 -4.02
C ARG A 185 3.78 14.74 -4.38
N GLU A 186 4.20 15.57 -5.33
CA GLU A 186 3.41 16.72 -5.78
C GLU A 186 2.12 16.27 -6.48
N TRP A 187 2.19 15.27 -7.36
CA TRP A 187 1.00 14.72 -8.00
C TRP A 187 0.03 14.12 -6.98
N GLY A 188 0.54 13.41 -5.96
CA GLY A 188 -0.27 12.90 -4.85
C GLY A 188 -1.05 14.01 -4.13
N ARG A 189 -0.40 15.14 -3.81
CA ARG A 189 -1.08 16.31 -3.21
C ARG A 189 -2.15 16.88 -4.12
N ARG A 190 -1.86 17.02 -5.42
CA ARG A 190 -2.83 17.51 -6.41
C ARG A 190 -4.04 16.59 -6.54
N ILE A 191 -3.83 15.27 -6.55
CA ILE A 191 -4.91 14.29 -6.60
C ILE A 191 -5.83 14.44 -5.38
N VAL A 192 -5.27 14.50 -4.17
CA VAL A 192 -6.07 14.65 -2.94
C VAL A 192 -6.87 15.95 -2.94
N HIS A 193 -6.26 17.05 -3.38
CA HIS A 193 -6.92 18.36 -3.49
C HIS A 193 -8.11 18.30 -4.46
N TYR A 194 -7.89 17.84 -5.69
CA TYR A 194 -8.95 17.78 -6.70
C TYR A 194 -10.04 16.75 -6.37
N ASP A 195 -9.72 15.64 -5.73
CA ASP A 195 -10.74 14.69 -5.23
C ASP A 195 -11.68 15.35 -4.20
N GLY A 196 -11.15 16.24 -3.36
CA GLY A 196 -11.96 17.04 -2.44
C GLY A 196 -12.90 17.99 -3.19
N GLU A 197 -12.39 18.71 -4.20
CA GLU A 197 -13.23 19.61 -5.03
C GLU A 197 -14.29 18.84 -5.82
N VAL A 198 -13.96 17.70 -6.41
CA VAL A 198 -14.90 16.83 -7.13
C VAL A 198 -16.06 16.45 -6.22
N LEU A 199 -15.77 15.97 -5.00
CA LEU A 199 -16.80 15.57 -4.03
C LEU A 199 -17.66 16.77 -3.60
N LEU A 200 -17.04 17.93 -3.37
CA LEU A 200 -17.74 19.16 -3.01
C LEU A 200 -18.73 19.58 -4.13
N ARG A 201 -18.26 19.61 -5.39
CA ARG A 201 -19.10 20.00 -6.55
C ARG A 201 -20.23 19.01 -6.78
N ALA A 202 -19.97 17.71 -6.64
CA ALA A 202 -21.00 16.68 -6.73
C ALA A 202 -22.09 16.88 -5.66
N ASN A 203 -21.69 17.07 -4.39
CA ASN A 203 -22.63 17.30 -3.30
C ASN A 203 -23.42 18.61 -3.47
N GLN A 204 -22.81 19.69 -3.96
CA GLN A 204 -23.51 20.94 -4.26
C GLN A 204 -24.54 20.76 -5.36
N ALA A 205 -24.17 20.12 -6.49
CA ALA A 205 -25.05 19.92 -7.64
C ALA A 205 -26.25 19.02 -7.29
N LEU A 206 -26.00 17.90 -6.62
CA LEU A 206 -27.03 16.92 -6.30
C LEU A 206 -27.83 17.30 -5.05
N GLY A 207 -27.22 17.99 -4.09
CA GLY A 207 -27.88 18.48 -2.88
C GLY A 207 -28.88 19.61 -3.17
N SER A 208 -28.62 20.43 -4.20
CA SER A 208 -29.53 21.49 -4.66
C SER A 208 -30.21 21.14 -6.01
N ILE A 209 -30.57 19.87 -6.22
CA ILE A 209 -31.08 19.38 -7.49
C ILE A 209 -32.39 20.09 -7.91
N LYS A 210 -33.24 20.41 -6.95
CA LYS A 210 -34.51 21.13 -7.18
C LYS A 210 -34.24 22.51 -7.77
N GLU A 211 -33.37 23.28 -7.16
CA GLU A 211 -32.99 24.63 -7.57
C GLU A 211 -32.25 24.59 -8.92
N THR A 212 -31.41 23.59 -9.11
CA THR A 212 -30.70 23.35 -10.39
C THR A 212 -31.68 23.12 -11.51
N LYS A 213 -32.71 22.30 -11.31
CA LYS A 213 -33.77 22.00 -12.30
C LYS A 213 -34.66 23.22 -12.60
N ILE A 214 -35.05 23.93 -11.55
CA ILE A 214 -35.91 25.13 -11.71
C ILE A 214 -35.16 26.23 -12.49
N SER A 215 -33.86 26.39 -12.24
CA SER A 215 -33.06 27.43 -12.91
C SER A 215 -32.49 27.01 -14.27
N GLY A 216 -32.66 25.77 -14.71
CA GLY A 216 -32.12 25.24 -15.98
C GLY A 216 -30.59 25.29 -16.08
N LYS A 217 -29.87 25.18 -14.92
CA LYS A 217 -28.40 25.35 -14.85
C LYS A 217 -27.63 24.03 -14.75
N GLU A 218 -28.17 22.94 -15.29
CA GLU A 218 -27.53 21.63 -15.27
C GLU A 218 -26.16 21.65 -15.93
N ALA A 219 -26.00 22.32 -17.06
CA ALA A 219 -24.72 22.44 -17.76
C ALA A 219 -23.66 23.16 -16.92
N PHE A 220 -24.06 24.23 -16.20
CA PHE A 220 -23.14 24.94 -15.32
C PHE A 220 -22.55 24.04 -14.23
N PHE A 221 -23.42 23.25 -13.58
CA PHE A 221 -22.94 22.30 -12.51
C PHE A 221 -22.15 21.15 -13.10
N ALA A 222 -22.52 20.65 -14.28
CA ALA A 222 -21.73 19.61 -14.97
C ALA A 222 -20.33 20.12 -15.35
N ASP A 223 -20.20 21.35 -15.85
CA ASP A 223 -18.91 21.96 -16.16
C ASP A 223 -18.10 22.27 -14.90
N ALA A 224 -18.75 22.71 -13.84
CA ALA A 224 -18.11 22.96 -12.55
C ALA A 224 -17.53 21.66 -11.92
N PHE A 225 -18.20 20.52 -12.13
CA PHE A 225 -17.71 19.20 -11.75
C PHE A 225 -16.60 18.71 -12.70
N TRP A 226 -16.75 18.93 -14.01
CA TRP A 226 -15.82 18.46 -15.04
C TRP A 226 -14.40 18.99 -14.82
N LYS A 227 -14.22 20.29 -14.54
CA LYS A 227 -12.91 20.94 -14.43
C LYS A 227 -11.99 20.26 -13.40
N PRO A 228 -12.38 20.14 -12.11
CA PRO A 228 -11.54 19.46 -11.12
C PRO A 228 -11.39 17.96 -11.42
N ASN A 229 -12.42 17.29 -11.93
CA ASN A 229 -12.36 15.88 -12.27
C ASN A 229 -11.35 15.59 -13.40
N HIS A 230 -11.34 16.43 -14.45
CA HIS A 230 -10.37 16.34 -15.53
C HIS A 230 -8.93 16.62 -15.04
N ALA A 231 -8.75 17.58 -14.14
CA ALA A 231 -7.46 17.84 -13.53
C ALA A 231 -6.98 16.66 -12.67
N ALA A 232 -7.86 16.08 -11.86
CA ALA A 232 -7.58 14.85 -11.10
C ALA A 232 -7.16 13.70 -12.01
N ALA A 233 -7.91 13.44 -13.09
CA ALA A 233 -7.63 12.40 -14.07
C ALA A 233 -6.24 12.55 -14.71
N ARG A 234 -5.82 13.78 -15.05
CA ARG A 234 -4.47 14.06 -15.57
C ARG A 234 -3.38 13.67 -14.59
N TYR A 235 -3.50 14.07 -13.31
CA TYR A 235 -2.50 13.73 -12.29
C TYR A 235 -2.52 12.24 -11.94
N MET A 236 -3.69 11.59 -11.97
CA MET A 236 -3.81 10.15 -11.81
C MET A 236 -3.11 9.39 -12.95
N ALA A 237 -3.27 9.85 -14.20
CA ALA A 237 -2.60 9.25 -15.35
C ALA A 237 -1.06 9.36 -15.22
N LEU A 238 -0.54 10.54 -14.86
CA LEU A 238 0.90 10.74 -14.62
C LEU A 238 1.42 9.83 -13.50
N ASN A 239 0.66 9.73 -12.42
CA ASN A 239 1.03 8.94 -11.26
C ASN A 239 1.01 7.43 -11.56
N ASN A 240 -0.01 6.95 -12.25
CA ASN A 240 -0.10 5.56 -12.71
C ASN A 240 1.07 5.20 -13.65
N THR A 241 1.37 6.08 -14.60
CA THR A 241 2.53 5.92 -15.50
C THR A 241 3.82 5.82 -14.69
N ALA A 242 4.03 6.72 -13.72
CA ALA A 242 5.21 6.69 -12.85
C ALA A 242 5.34 5.38 -12.06
N GLY A 243 4.23 4.74 -11.71
CA GLY A 243 4.24 3.41 -11.06
C GLY A 243 4.76 2.29 -11.95
N HIS A 244 4.66 2.41 -13.27
CA HIS A 244 5.14 1.41 -14.25
C HIS A 244 6.56 1.67 -14.78
N LEU A 245 7.01 2.94 -14.78
CA LEU A 245 8.34 3.31 -15.27
C LEU A 245 9.50 2.57 -14.60
N PRO A 246 9.49 2.28 -13.28
CA PRO A 246 10.58 1.55 -12.64
C PRO A 246 10.86 0.20 -13.28
N ARG A 247 9.81 -0.53 -13.65
CA ARG A 247 9.95 -1.84 -14.32
C ARG A 247 10.70 -1.73 -15.63
N LEU A 248 10.31 -0.80 -16.49
CA LEU A 248 10.93 -0.61 -17.80
C LEU A 248 12.39 -0.18 -17.67
N PHE A 249 12.68 0.71 -16.72
CA PHE A 249 14.03 1.17 -16.47
C PHE A 249 14.93 0.06 -15.93
N ILE A 250 14.48 -0.70 -14.93
CA ILE A 250 15.26 -1.80 -14.33
C ILE A 250 15.46 -2.91 -15.35
N GLU A 251 14.47 -3.22 -16.19
CA GLU A 251 14.58 -4.20 -17.28
C GLU A 251 15.68 -3.80 -18.27
N ALA A 252 15.70 -2.55 -18.71
CA ALA A 252 16.75 -2.04 -19.60
C ALA A 252 18.16 -2.10 -18.96
N VAL A 253 18.27 -1.72 -17.66
CA VAL A 253 19.53 -1.78 -16.91
C VAL A 253 20.00 -3.22 -16.73
N ALA A 254 19.10 -4.15 -16.44
CA ALA A 254 19.45 -5.55 -16.23
C ALA A 254 19.90 -6.23 -17.51
N MET A 255 19.21 -5.99 -18.63
CA MET A 255 19.64 -6.50 -19.93
C MET A 255 20.98 -5.90 -20.38
N GLY A 256 21.15 -4.59 -20.24
CA GLY A 256 22.42 -3.92 -20.50
C GLY A 256 23.55 -4.45 -19.60
N GLY A 257 23.27 -4.63 -18.31
CA GLY A 257 24.22 -5.18 -17.34
C GLY A 257 24.62 -6.61 -17.65
N LEU A 258 23.67 -7.47 -18.06
CA LEU A 258 23.95 -8.85 -18.47
C LEU A 258 24.86 -8.89 -19.71
N LEU A 259 24.57 -8.08 -20.72
CA LEU A 259 25.40 -7.99 -21.93
C LEU A 259 26.83 -7.48 -21.63
N LEU A 260 26.93 -6.46 -20.78
CA LEU A 260 28.23 -5.95 -20.33
C LEU A 260 29.01 -6.99 -19.53
N LEU A 261 28.32 -7.78 -18.69
CA LEU A 261 28.93 -8.88 -17.93
C LEU A 261 29.53 -9.93 -18.87
N VAL A 262 28.79 -10.34 -19.90
CA VAL A 262 29.30 -11.28 -20.93
C VAL A 262 30.56 -10.75 -21.58
N VAL A 263 30.54 -9.49 -22.03
CA VAL A 263 31.71 -8.84 -22.65
C VAL A 263 32.90 -8.78 -21.68
N ALA A 264 32.65 -8.42 -20.45
CA ALA A 264 33.69 -8.33 -19.43
C ALA A 264 34.31 -9.69 -19.09
N LEU A 265 33.50 -10.76 -18.96
CA LEU A 265 34.02 -12.11 -18.72
C LEU A 265 34.89 -12.65 -19.87
N ILE A 266 34.51 -12.34 -21.12
CA ILE A 266 35.28 -12.76 -22.27
C ILE A 266 36.58 -11.94 -22.40
N GLN A 267 36.49 -10.59 -22.30
CA GLN A 267 37.64 -9.73 -22.57
C GLN A 267 38.62 -9.60 -21.40
N LEU A 268 38.12 -9.55 -20.16
CA LEU A 268 38.96 -9.32 -18.97
C LEU A 268 39.47 -10.64 -18.35
N GLN A 269 38.67 -11.72 -18.41
CA GLN A 269 39.03 -13.01 -17.79
C GLN A 269 39.42 -14.09 -18.80
N GLY A 270 39.32 -13.84 -20.09
CA GLY A 270 39.69 -14.83 -21.14
C GLY A 270 38.86 -16.12 -21.09
N LYS A 271 37.69 -16.10 -20.44
CA LYS A 271 36.83 -17.29 -20.31
C LYS A 271 36.22 -17.68 -21.66
N THR A 272 36.11 -18.99 -21.91
CA THR A 272 35.39 -19.50 -23.08
C THR A 272 33.87 -19.42 -22.85
N VAL A 273 33.11 -19.45 -23.93
CA VAL A 273 31.62 -19.43 -23.85
C VAL A 273 31.08 -20.59 -23.00
N GLY A 274 31.75 -21.76 -23.05
CA GLY A 274 31.37 -22.93 -22.26
C GLY A 274 31.53 -22.72 -20.73
N ASP A 275 32.56 -21.99 -20.33
CA ASP A 275 32.80 -21.68 -18.89
C ASP A 275 31.84 -20.63 -18.33
N ILE A 276 31.29 -19.81 -19.22
CA ILE A 276 30.39 -18.70 -18.83
C ILE A 276 28.94 -19.18 -18.73
N LEU A 277 28.55 -20.22 -19.48
CA LEU A 277 27.17 -20.68 -19.61
C LEU A 277 26.49 -21.05 -18.27
N PRO A 278 27.12 -21.79 -17.32
CA PRO A 278 26.53 -22.08 -16.04
C PRO A 278 26.30 -20.81 -15.18
N THR A 279 27.27 -19.91 -15.17
CA THR A 279 27.17 -18.63 -14.46
C THR A 279 26.03 -17.79 -15.01
N LEU A 280 25.94 -17.64 -16.33
CA LEU A 280 24.84 -16.94 -16.99
C LEU A 280 23.48 -17.56 -16.70
N GLY A 281 23.39 -18.89 -16.65
CA GLY A 281 22.17 -19.61 -16.31
C GLY A 281 21.66 -19.25 -14.91
N ILE A 282 22.54 -19.29 -13.90
CA ILE A 282 22.19 -18.95 -12.51
C ILE A 282 21.79 -17.49 -12.38
N PHE A 283 22.58 -16.57 -12.96
CA PHE A 283 22.24 -15.14 -12.95
C PHE A 283 20.99 -14.82 -13.78
N GLY A 284 20.74 -15.55 -14.86
CA GLY A 284 19.50 -15.44 -15.65
C GLY A 284 18.25 -15.81 -14.83
N VAL A 285 18.29 -16.95 -14.14
CA VAL A 285 17.20 -17.38 -13.22
C VAL A 285 17.02 -16.38 -12.08
N ALA A 286 18.12 -15.93 -11.49
CA ALA A 286 18.06 -14.92 -10.44
C ALA A 286 17.50 -13.59 -10.95
N ALA A 287 17.89 -13.15 -12.14
CA ALA A 287 17.34 -11.93 -12.76
C ALA A 287 15.84 -12.03 -13.01
N MET A 288 15.35 -13.17 -13.51
CA MET A 288 13.88 -13.41 -13.67
C MET A 288 13.10 -13.21 -12.38
N ARG A 289 13.74 -13.44 -11.23
CA ARG A 289 13.11 -13.25 -9.91
C ARG A 289 13.37 -11.86 -9.31
N LEU A 290 14.58 -11.35 -9.41
CA LEU A 290 14.98 -10.06 -8.83
C LEU A 290 14.35 -8.87 -9.56
N LEU A 291 14.24 -8.92 -10.89
CA LEU A 291 13.65 -7.82 -11.68
C LEU A 291 12.21 -7.45 -11.24
N PRO A 292 11.27 -8.41 -11.13
CA PRO A 292 9.94 -8.11 -10.61
C PRO A 292 9.97 -7.60 -9.17
N SER A 293 10.82 -8.16 -8.31
CA SER A 293 10.94 -7.75 -6.90
C SER A 293 11.42 -6.31 -6.76
N PHE A 294 12.48 -5.91 -7.47
CA PHE A 294 12.95 -4.51 -7.49
C PHE A 294 11.88 -3.57 -8.04
N SER A 295 11.22 -3.94 -9.13
CA SER A 295 10.14 -3.15 -9.72
C SER A 295 9.00 -2.91 -8.74
N LYS A 296 8.59 -3.95 -8.00
CA LYS A 296 7.56 -3.86 -6.95
C LYS A 296 8.00 -3.00 -5.77
N ILE A 297 9.27 -3.13 -5.32
CA ILE A 297 9.81 -2.29 -4.24
C ILE A 297 9.70 -0.81 -4.63
N VAL A 298 10.20 -0.43 -5.81
CA VAL A 298 10.16 0.96 -6.27
C VAL A 298 8.73 1.45 -6.46
N SER A 299 7.86 0.64 -7.02
CA SER A 299 6.43 0.96 -7.19
C SER A 299 5.73 1.15 -5.84
N ASN A 300 5.96 0.26 -4.88
CA ASN A 300 5.40 0.36 -3.54
C ASN A 300 5.90 1.60 -2.78
N ILE A 301 7.21 1.92 -2.87
CA ILE A 301 7.76 3.14 -2.27
C ILE A 301 7.15 4.39 -2.93
N THR A 302 6.90 4.35 -4.23
CA THR A 302 6.22 5.43 -4.97
C THR A 302 4.79 5.64 -4.45
N LEU A 303 4.01 4.55 -4.27
CA LEU A 303 2.67 4.59 -3.68
C LEU A 303 2.67 5.13 -2.23
N LEU A 304 3.64 4.72 -1.41
CA LEU A 304 3.79 5.24 -0.06
C LEU A 304 4.01 6.75 -0.04
N ARG A 305 4.83 7.26 -0.95
CA ARG A 305 5.10 8.70 -1.08
C ARG A 305 3.92 9.50 -1.62
N GLU A 306 3.20 8.96 -2.58
CA GLU A 306 1.94 9.56 -3.06
C GLU A 306 0.95 9.76 -1.92
N ASN A 307 0.93 8.81 -0.97
CA ASN A 307 -0.08 8.76 0.06
C ASN A 307 0.26 9.55 1.34
N THR A 308 1.43 10.20 1.42
CA THR A 308 1.84 10.96 2.61
C THR A 308 0.84 12.02 3.01
N THR A 309 0.26 12.75 2.06
CA THR A 309 -0.73 13.80 2.30
C THR A 309 -2.00 13.25 2.97
N ALA A 310 -2.48 12.06 2.56
CA ALA A 310 -3.64 11.44 3.20
C ALA A 310 -3.33 11.01 4.64
N ILE A 311 -2.09 10.57 4.91
CA ILE A 311 -1.62 10.22 6.25
C ILE A 311 -1.58 11.49 7.13
N ASP A 312 -1.04 12.59 6.61
CA ASP A 312 -0.90 13.85 7.35
C ASP A 312 -2.27 14.40 7.73
N ILE A 313 -3.26 14.40 6.81
CA ILE A 313 -4.63 14.83 7.08
C ILE A 313 -5.27 13.97 8.18
N LEU A 314 -5.26 12.65 8.02
CA LEU A 314 -5.88 11.75 9.00
C LEU A 314 -5.19 11.80 10.37
N HIS A 315 -3.87 12.00 10.40
CA HIS A 315 -3.12 12.19 11.64
C HIS A 315 -3.50 13.51 12.30
N GLY A 316 -3.67 14.59 11.53
CA GLY A 316 -4.18 15.88 12.00
C GLY A 316 -5.51 15.73 12.69
N ASP A 317 -6.50 15.18 11.98
CA ASP A 317 -7.86 14.97 12.51
C ASP A 317 -7.89 14.13 13.79
N LEU A 318 -7.11 13.05 13.86
CA LEU A 318 -7.04 12.19 15.04
C LEU A 318 -6.31 12.85 16.22
N SER A 319 -5.28 13.66 15.94
CA SER A 319 -4.53 14.37 16.99
C SER A 319 -5.35 15.50 17.61
N GLU A 320 -6.11 16.21 16.78
CA GLU A 320 -7.07 17.22 17.22
C GLU A 320 -8.20 16.58 18.03
N ALA A 321 -8.74 15.44 17.56
CA ALA A 321 -9.73 14.67 18.30
C ALA A 321 -9.31 14.30 19.72
N ARG A 322 -8.03 13.98 19.91
CA ARG A 322 -7.49 13.65 21.23
C ARG A 322 -7.36 14.87 22.15
N ARG A 323 -7.15 16.06 21.59
CA ARG A 323 -7.02 17.30 22.38
C ARG A 323 -8.37 17.81 22.86
N ASP A 324 -9.42 17.62 22.05
CA ASP A 324 -10.74 18.19 22.32
C ASP A 324 -11.65 17.27 23.12
N LEU A 325 -11.25 16.01 23.36
CA LEU A 325 -11.97 15.14 24.28
C LEU A 325 -11.62 15.56 25.72
N PRO A 326 -12.54 16.16 26.50
CA PRO A 326 -12.31 16.39 27.91
C PRO A 326 -12.02 15.04 28.59
N GLU A 327 -11.07 15.01 29.53
CA GLU A 327 -10.71 13.79 30.28
C GLU A 327 -11.93 13.16 31.02
N THR A 328 -12.99 13.92 31.18
CA THR A 328 -14.24 13.50 31.83
C THR A 328 -15.16 12.64 30.98
N VAL A 329 -15.05 12.65 29.64
CA VAL A 329 -15.92 11.84 28.75
C VAL A 329 -15.50 10.37 28.72
N ASN A 330 -14.31 10.04 29.18
CA ASN A 330 -13.71 8.70 29.05
C ASN A 330 -14.19 7.66 30.08
N LYS A 331 -15.08 8.00 31.04
CA LYS A 331 -15.46 7.03 32.08
C LYS A 331 -16.97 6.82 32.32
N GLU A 332 -17.87 7.60 31.73
CA GLU A 332 -19.27 7.50 32.17
C GLU A 332 -20.31 7.02 31.14
N LYS A 333 -19.96 6.69 29.87
CA LYS A 333 -20.99 6.31 28.89
C LYS A 333 -20.73 5.03 28.12
N ALA A 334 -20.34 3.98 28.81
CA ALA A 334 -20.54 2.61 28.34
C ALA A 334 -21.64 1.89 29.15
N GLY A 335 -22.53 2.61 29.77
CA GLY A 335 -23.60 2.04 30.58
C GLY A 335 -24.89 2.82 30.42
N GLU A 336 -25.88 2.09 29.96
CA GLU A 336 -27.32 2.35 29.94
C GLU A 336 -27.84 3.36 28.88
N PRO A 337 -28.84 2.96 28.08
CA PRO A 337 -29.65 3.91 27.35
C PRO A 337 -30.31 4.78 28.47
N GLN A 338 -29.92 6.06 28.51
CA GLN A 338 -30.68 7.00 29.32
C GLN A 338 -32.14 6.86 28.87
N SER A 339 -32.97 6.28 29.74
CA SER A 339 -34.41 6.27 29.61
C SER A 339 -34.81 7.65 29.14
N GLY A 340 -35.47 7.74 27.97
CA GLY A 340 -35.79 9.01 27.35
C GLY A 340 -36.27 10.00 28.37
N LEU A 341 -35.73 11.20 28.34
CA LEU A 341 -36.20 12.31 29.14
C LEU A 341 -37.71 12.39 28.95
N ASN A 342 -38.49 11.91 29.93
CA ASN A 342 -39.91 12.08 29.92
C ASN A 342 -40.21 13.58 30.13
N PHE A 343 -40.17 14.29 29.00
CA PHE A 343 -40.48 15.71 28.98
C PHE A 343 -41.98 15.90 29.14
N ASN A 344 -42.43 16.12 30.40
CA ASN A 344 -43.84 16.34 30.75
C ASN A 344 -44.08 17.75 31.29
N GLY A 345 -43.12 18.64 31.13
CA GLY A 345 -43.17 20.01 31.65
C GLY A 345 -42.88 21.09 30.61
N GLU A 346 -42.67 22.29 31.05
CA GLU A 346 -42.19 23.41 30.26
C GLU A 346 -40.65 23.45 30.19
N LEU A 347 -40.11 23.99 29.11
CA LEU A 347 -38.68 24.23 28.98
C LEU A 347 -38.40 25.70 29.27
N ASN A 348 -37.70 25.97 30.38
CA ASN A 348 -37.34 27.30 30.80
C ASN A 348 -35.86 27.60 30.49
N LEU A 349 -35.61 28.63 29.71
CA LEU A 349 -34.31 29.26 29.51
C LEU A 349 -34.28 30.52 30.38
N GLU A 350 -33.32 30.65 31.30
CA GLU A 350 -33.20 31.78 32.19
C GLU A 350 -31.84 32.46 32.01
N GLY A 351 -31.84 33.69 31.47
CA GLY A 351 -30.64 34.50 31.32
C GLY A 351 -29.51 33.85 30.47
N VAL A 352 -29.89 33.06 29.49
CA VAL A 352 -28.91 32.29 28.67
C VAL A 352 -28.11 33.23 27.80
N THR A 353 -26.78 33.23 28.03
CA THR A 353 -25.81 33.93 27.20
C THR A 353 -24.93 32.89 26.50
N TYR A 354 -24.83 32.97 25.20
CA TYR A 354 -24.01 32.05 24.38
C TYR A 354 -23.16 32.80 23.37
N ARG A 355 -21.87 32.43 23.32
CA ARG A 355 -20.90 32.95 22.35
C ARG A 355 -20.23 31.79 21.63
N TYR A 356 -20.12 31.82 20.30
CA TYR A 356 -19.29 30.89 19.58
C TYR A 356 -17.81 31.13 19.90
N PRO A 357 -16.94 30.08 19.92
CA PRO A 357 -15.53 30.23 20.31
C PRO A 357 -14.75 31.26 19.50
N GLU A 358 -15.10 31.45 18.21
CA GLU A 358 -14.45 32.42 17.27
C GLU A 358 -15.32 33.66 16.98
N GLY A 359 -16.43 33.82 17.67
CA GLY A 359 -17.34 34.96 17.47
C GLY A 359 -16.87 36.25 18.17
N ASP A 360 -17.06 37.40 17.54
CA ASP A 360 -16.67 38.71 18.08
C ASP A 360 -17.54 39.16 19.27
N GLY A 361 -18.70 38.49 19.53
CA GLY A 361 -19.63 38.82 20.61
C GLY A 361 -20.59 37.70 20.94
N PRO A 362 -21.42 37.85 22.00
CA PRO A 362 -22.47 36.89 22.32
C PRO A 362 -23.56 36.88 21.23
N VAL A 363 -23.94 35.67 20.78
CA VAL A 363 -25.04 35.46 19.82
C VAL A 363 -26.37 35.40 20.54
N LEU A 364 -26.37 34.91 21.79
CA LEU A 364 -27.46 35.03 22.74
C LEU A 364 -26.94 35.83 23.92
N ASP A 365 -27.66 36.88 24.33
CA ASP A 365 -27.29 37.72 25.48
C ASP A 365 -28.46 37.85 26.43
N GLY A 366 -28.38 37.17 27.57
CA GLY A 366 -29.38 37.22 28.63
C GLY A 366 -30.77 36.72 28.21
N VAL A 367 -30.88 35.79 27.28
CA VAL A 367 -32.17 35.32 26.75
C VAL A 367 -32.94 34.52 27.78
N THR A 368 -34.15 35.00 28.11
CA THR A 368 -35.12 34.31 28.96
C THR A 368 -36.35 33.94 28.15
N LEU A 369 -36.67 32.64 28.08
CA LEU A 369 -37.76 32.11 27.26
C LEU A 369 -38.35 30.86 27.92
N THR A 370 -39.68 30.80 27.98
CA THR A 370 -40.42 29.61 28.41
C THR A 370 -41.12 28.99 27.22
N ILE A 371 -40.91 27.71 26.99
CA ILE A 371 -41.60 26.92 25.94
C ILE A 371 -42.52 25.93 26.65
N PRO A 372 -43.83 26.13 26.61
CA PRO A 372 -44.79 25.21 27.20
C PRO A 372 -44.81 23.85 26.52
N PHE A 373 -45.21 22.82 27.25
CA PHE A 373 -45.36 21.47 26.72
C PHE A 373 -46.25 21.45 25.45
N ARG A 374 -45.81 20.72 24.42
CA ARG A 374 -46.48 20.61 23.09
C ARG A 374 -46.56 21.91 22.28
N GLN A 375 -45.84 22.95 22.61
CA GLN A 375 -45.73 24.14 21.78
C GLN A 375 -44.39 24.15 20.98
N SER A 376 -44.41 24.76 19.80
CA SER A 376 -43.23 25.04 19.01
C SER A 376 -42.98 26.54 18.97
N VAL A 377 -41.74 26.95 19.19
CA VAL A 377 -41.31 28.35 19.14
C VAL A 377 -40.26 28.48 18.06
N ALA A 378 -40.39 29.49 17.19
CA ALA A 378 -39.36 29.87 16.23
C ALA A 378 -38.61 31.09 16.75
N LEU A 379 -37.25 31.00 16.73
CA LEU A 379 -36.41 32.18 16.93
C LEU A 379 -36.18 32.80 15.54
N VAL A 380 -36.53 34.06 15.35
CA VAL A 380 -36.45 34.80 14.10
C VAL A 380 -35.37 35.86 14.20
#